data_3ea1a9567ee126a51b20bb50524a3faa
#
_entry.id   3ea1a9567ee126a51b20bb50524a3faa
#
_cell.length_a   1.000
_cell.length_b   1.000
_cell.length_c   1.000
_cell.angle_alpha   90.00
_cell.angle_beta   90.00
_cell.angle_gamma   90.00
#
_symmetry.space_group_name_H-M   'P 1'
#
loop_
_entity.id
_entity.type
_entity.pdbx_description
1 polymer ?
#
loop_
_entity_poly.entity_id
_entity_poly.type
_entity_poly.pdbx_seq_one_letter_code
_entity_poly.pdbx_strand_id
1 'polypeptide(L)'
;MILLTQFPKATKGETHRGEHLFFDFNQFSKYIKRLASEHIPGSKTQAKYKCKQFSACHCKDRSRLLRSHPVSSLLVIDFDCKPGNTVDMTAALSRYEGRRLLYTTPSHEADVPRFRICVPLTRTIDTKAEWRRMAGFFIEHYFREEIEVVDKPCCLDMVHLWKSPCNGATVLSVDGTPYEPYIPPAPPVKPAPDLTDMLTYPEGNARAVRYVKATIAGVIEELTSAVEGKRNYAINHAGYGLGKLIHTGLLNEDEILSIVSHTNSFIQIAEEDGLQSALATLRSGIEGGKRKG
;
A
#
# COMPACT_ATOMS: atom_id res chain seq x y z
N MET A 1 13.14 -2.17 -18.69
CA MET A 1 11.90 -2.86 -19.18
C MET A 1 10.79 -2.52 -18.21
N ILE A 2 9.61 -2.14 -18.71
CA ILE A 2 8.43 -1.79 -17.90
C ILE A 2 7.50 -3.00 -17.89
N LEU A 3 7.12 -3.43 -16.69
CA LEU A 3 6.25 -4.58 -16.45
C LEU A 3 4.88 -4.08 -15.98
N LEU A 4 3.81 -4.45 -16.69
CA LEU A 4 2.44 -4.11 -16.31
C LEU A 4 1.57 -5.36 -16.27
N THR A 5 0.51 -5.29 -15.49
CA THR A 5 -0.63 -6.21 -15.62
C THR A 5 -1.86 -5.39 -16.01
N GLN A 6 -2.37 -5.58 -17.23
CA GLN A 6 -3.60 -4.95 -17.70
C GLN A 6 -4.80 -5.80 -17.28
N PHE A 7 -5.82 -5.13 -16.77
CA PHE A 7 -7.09 -5.76 -16.42
C PHE A 7 -8.17 -5.25 -17.39
N PRO A 8 -9.07 -6.11 -17.84
CA PRO A 8 -10.25 -5.68 -18.56
C PRO A 8 -11.11 -4.79 -17.65
N LYS A 9 -12.12 -4.18 -18.22
CA LYS A 9 -13.10 -3.38 -17.48
C LYS A 9 -13.59 -4.12 -16.23
N ALA A 10 -13.51 -3.47 -15.07
CA ALA A 10 -14.00 -4.06 -13.83
C ALA A 10 -15.53 -4.16 -13.83
N THR A 11 -16.06 -5.35 -13.91
CA THR A 11 -17.44 -5.66 -13.53
C THR A 11 -17.46 -6.07 -12.05
N LYS A 12 -18.45 -5.57 -11.33
CA LYS A 12 -18.58 -5.82 -9.89
C LYS A 12 -18.75 -7.33 -9.64
N GLY A 13 -17.82 -7.95 -8.92
CA GLY A 13 -17.92 -9.36 -8.52
C GLY A 13 -17.15 -10.38 -9.39
N GLU A 14 -16.52 -9.98 -10.49
CA GLU A 14 -15.72 -10.90 -11.31
C GLU A 14 -14.23 -10.82 -10.95
N THR A 15 -13.62 -11.99 -10.70
CA THR A 15 -12.16 -12.14 -10.60
C THR A 15 -11.57 -12.15 -12.01
N HIS A 16 -11.24 -10.97 -12.53
CA HIS A 16 -10.59 -10.90 -13.84
C HIS A 16 -9.11 -11.28 -13.73
N ARG A 17 -8.69 -12.22 -14.56
CA ARG A 17 -7.27 -12.46 -14.81
C ARG A 17 -6.73 -11.32 -15.69
N GLY A 18 -5.66 -10.68 -15.22
CA GLY A 18 -4.98 -9.65 -15.99
C GLY A 18 -4.14 -10.25 -17.13
N GLU A 19 -3.78 -9.42 -18.08
CA GLU A 19 -2.81 -9.71 -19.14
C GLU A 19 -1.48 -9.05 -18.79
N HIS A 20 -0.37 -9.82 -18.90
CA HIS A 20 0.96 -9.27 -18.70
C HIS A 20 1.44 -8.56 -19.94
N LEU A 21 1.92 -7.34 -19.76
CA LEU A 21 2.48 -6.51 -20.82
C LEU A 21 3.92 -6.13 -20.47
N PHE A 22 4.78 -6.16 -21.48
CA PHE A 22 6.20 -5.83 -21.36
C PHE A 22 6.54 -4.74 -22.38
N PHE A 23 7.16 -3.67 -21.93
CA PHE A 23 7.47 -2.53 -22.76
C PHE A 23 8.89 -2.01 -22.49
N ASP A 24 9.55 -1.49 -23.52
CA ASP A 24 10.48 -0.39 -23.32
C ASP A 24 9.71 0.91 -23.10
N PHE A 25 10.39 1.99 -22.77
CA PHE A 25 9.72 3.26 -22.48
C PHE A 25 8.99 3.86 -23.68
N ASN A 26 9.55 3.72 -24.88
CA ASN A 26 8.93 4.24 -26.09
C ASN A 26 7.66 3.45 -26.45
N GLN A 27 7.70 2.14 -26.30
CA GLN A 27 6.53 1.28 -26.48
C GLN A 27 5.45 1.61 -25.44
N PHE A 28 5.84 1.82 -24.17
CA PHE A 28 4.92 2.24 -23.11
C PHE A 28 4.29 3.60 -23.42
N SER A 29 5.08 4.59 -23.84
CA SER A 29 4.56 5.89 -24.24
C SER A 29 3.55 5.79 -25.40
N LYS A 30 3.87 5.00 -26.43
CA LYS A 30 2.95 4.74 -27.56
C LYS A 30 1.68 4.03 -27.08
N TYR A 31 1.79 3.06 -26.18
CA TYR A 31 0.66 2.36 -25.60
C TYR A 31 -0.27 3.30 -24.83
N ILE A 32 0.26 4.17 -23.96
CA ILE A 32 -0.53 5.15 -23.22
C ILE A 32 -1.18 6.18 -24.15
N LYS A 33 -0.46 6.67 -25.19
CA LYS A 33 -1.02 7.58 -26.21
C LYS A 33 -2.17 6.93 -26.99
N ARG A 34 -2.05 5.65 -27.33
CA ARG A 34 -3.14 4.89 -27.96
C ARG A 34 -4.37 4.79 -27.06
N LEU A 35 -4.19 4.47 -25.77
CA LEU A 35 -5.30 4.44 -24.81
C LEU A 35 -5.95 5.82 -24.66
N ALA A 36 -5.16 6.90 -24.64
CA ALA A 36 -5.65 8.26 -24.56
C ALA A 36 -6.55 8.64 -25.77
N SER A 37 -6.27 8.10 -26.95
CA SER A 37 -7.08 8.32 -28.14
C SER A 37 -8.33 7.43 -28.24
N GLU A 38 -8.43 6.38 -27.40
CA GLU A 38 -9.62 5.51 -27.38
C GLU A 38 -10.86 6.33 -26.96
N HIS A 39 -11.88 6.37 -27.83
CA HIS A 39 -13.14 7.02 -27.51
C HIS A 39 -14.05 6.09 -26.70
N ILE A 40 -14.41 6.52 -25.49
CA ILE A 40 -15.34 5.81 -24.61
C ILE A 40 -16.62 6.65 -24.52
N PRO A 41 -17.73 6.17 -25.07
CA PRO A 41 -18.98 6.93 -25.09
C PRO A 41 -19.60 7.09 -23.72
N GLY A 42 -20.24 8.25 -23.48
CA GLY A 42 -20.97 8.58 -22.28
C GLY A 42 -20.35 9.75 -21.50
N SER A 43 -20.85 9.99 -20.29
CA SER A 43 -20.32 11.02 -19.40
C SER A 43 -18.89 10.67 -18.91
N LYS A 44 -18.16 11.67 -18.38
CA LYS A 44 -16.85 11.45 -17.76
C LYS A 44 -16.88 10.32 -16.70
N THR A 45 -17.92 10.30 -15.87
CA THR A 45 -18.14 9.25 -14.87
C THR A 45 -18.30 7.87 -15.52
N GLN A 46 -19.09 7.77 -16.61
CA GLN A 46 -19.25 6.52 -17.34
C GLN A 46 -17.94 6.08 -18.00
N ALA A 47 -17.19 7.01 -18.61
CA ALA A 47 -15.88 6.73 -19.19
C ALA A 47 -14.90 6.19 -18.12
N LYS A 48 -14.86 6.79 -16.94
CA LYS A 48 -14.05 6.32 -15.80
C LYS A 48 -14.33 4.86 -15.42
N TYR A 49 -15.58 4.41 -15.50
CA TYR A 49 -15.93 3.02 -15.19
C TYR A 49 -15.73 2.06 -16.37
N LYS A 50 -15.70 2.59 -17.58
CA LYS A 50 -15.57 1.79 -18.82
C LYS A 50 -14.14 1.66 -19.32
N CYS A 51 -13.21 2.55 -18.92
CA CYS A 51 -11.83 2.47 -19.35
C CYS A 51 -11.12 1.24 -18.80
N LYS A 52 -10.12 0.78 -19.53
CA LYS A 52 -9.20 -0.27 -19.07
C LYS A 52 -8.50 0.14 -17.78
N GLN A 53 -7.97 -0.82 -17.07
CA GLN A 53 -7.17 -0.59 -15.88
C GLN A 53 -5.85 -1.33 -16.01
N PHE A 54 -4.81 -0.80 -15.40
CA PHE A 54 -3.55 -1.52 -15.30
C PHE A 54 -2.99 -1.40 -13.88
N SER A 55 -2.26 -2.40 -13.46
CA SER A 55 -1.35 -2.29 -12.32
C SER A 55 0.06 -2.06 -12.84
N ALA A 56 0.81 -1.17 -12.19
CA ALA A 56 2.21 -0.91 -12.49
C ALA A 56 3.13 -2.04 -12.02
N CYS A 57 2.59 -3.20 -11.73
CA CYS A 57 3.33 -4.39 -11.34
C CYS A 57 2.97 -5.61 -12.19
N HIS A 58 3.90 -6.53 -12.25
CA HIS A 58 3.70 -7.88 -12.76
C HIS A 58 3.29 -8.78 -11.61
N CYS A 59 2.03 -9.22 -11.62
CA CYS A 59 1.50 -10.18 -10.64
C CYS A 59 1.63 -11.59 -11.20
N LYS A 60 2.44 -12.45 -10.59
CA LYS A 60 2.85 -13.77 -11.12
C LYS A 60 1.68 -14.67 -11.55
N ASP A 61 0.57 -14.63 -10.83
CA ASP A 61 -0.66 -15.38 -11.12
C ASP A 61 -1.73 -14.57 -11.87
N ARG A 62 -1.37 -13.38 -12.40
CA ARG A 62 -2.30 -12.43 -13.05
C ARG A 62 -3.42 -11.94 -12.13
N SER A 63 -3.26 -12.09 -10.84
CA SER A 63 -4.21 -11.68 -9.81
C SER A 63 -3.61 -10.55 -8.97
N ARG A 64 -4.48 -9.66 -8.44
CA ARG A 64 -4.09 -8.62 -7.47
C ARG A 64 -3.90 -9.17 -6.05
N LEU A 65 -4.16 -10.44 -5.83
CA LEU A 65 -4.06 -11.01 -4.50
C LEU A 65 -2.63 -10.96 -3.97
N LEU A 66 -2.48 -10.74 -2.69
CA LEU A 66 -1.20 -10.64 -1.97
C LEU A 66 -0.27 -11.84 -2.18
N ARG A 67 -0.82 -12.99 -2.56
CA ARG A 67 -0.08 -14.23 -2.85
C ARG A 67 0.72 -14.21 -4.16
N SER A 68 0.53 -13.18 -4.99
CA SER A 68 1.07 -13.18 -6.36
C SER A 68 2.49 -12.67 -6.48
N HIS A 69 3.21 -12.40 -5.39
CA HIS A 69 4.57 -11.88 -5.40
C HIS A 69 4.75 -10.79 -6.47
N PRO A 70 4.14 -9.60 -6.26
CA PRO A 70 4.17 -8.54 -7.25
C PRO A 70 5.59 -8.02 -7.45
N VAL A 71 5.94 -7.77 -8.71
CA VAL A 71 7.22 -7.16 -9.09
C VAL A 71 6.93 -5.91 -9.89
N SER A 72 7.47 -4.76 -9.49
CA SER A 72 7.26 -3.50 -10.18
C SER A 72 8.56 -2.88 -10.69
N SER A 73 8.48 -2.28 -11.88
CA SER A 73 9.52 -1.49 -12.52
C SER A 73 9.03 -0.12 -12.97
N LEU A 74 7.82 0.29 -12.50
CA LEU A 74 7.20 1.54 -12.85
C LEU A 74 6.55 2.19 -11.62
N LEU A 75 7.06 3.32 -11.17
CA LEU A 75 6.42 4.12 -10.14
C LEU A 75 5.35 5.02 -10.78
N VAL A 76 4.17 5.07 -10.18
CA VAL A 76 3.07 5.94 -10.60
C VAL A 76 2.70 6.87 -9.46
N ILE A 77 2.80 8.18 -9.70
CA ILE A 77 2.38 9.23 -8.77
C ILE A 77 1.05 9.79 -9.23
N ASP A 78 0.04 9.72 -8.38
CA ASP A 78 -1.33 10.18 -8.66
C ASP A 78 -1.58 11.56 -8.05
N PHE A 79 -1.94 12.51 -8.88
CA PHE A 79 -2.30 13.87 -8.48
C PHE A 79 -3.82 14.02 -8.57
N ASP A 80 -4.47 14.09 -7.41
CA ASP A 80 -5.91 14.25 -7.25
C ASP A 80 -6.25 15.64 -6.72
N CYS A 81 -6.03 16.68 -7.53
CA CYS A 81 -6.32 18.04 -7.16
C CYS A 81 -7.81 18.24 -6.83
N LYS A 82 -8.07 19.22 -5.97
CA LYS A 82 -9.41 19.63 -5.54
C LYS A 82 -9.61 21.12 -5.81
N PRO A 83 -10.84 21.61 -5.90
CA PRO A 83 -11.09 23.05 -6.01
C PRO A 83 -10.35 23.84 -4.92
N GLY A 84 -9.60 24.86 -5.32
CA GLY A 84 -8.80 25.69 -4.42
C GLY A 84 -7.44 25.12 -4.01
N ASN A 85 -7.13 23.86 -4.36
CA ASN A 85 -5.83 23.23 -4.15
C ASN A 85 -5.41 22.51 -5.42
N THR A 86 -4.76 23.22 -6.32
CA THR A 86 -4.37 22.72 -7.66
C THR A 86 -2.88 22.91 -7.87
N VAL A 87 -2.34 22.11 -8.79
CA VAL A 87 -0.95 22.22 -9.22
C VAL A 87 -0.87 22.24 -10.75
N ASP A 88 0.06 23.03 -11.27
CA ASP A 88 0.36 23.04 -12.70
C ASP A 88 1.03 21.72 -13.12
N MET A 89 0.45 21.07 -14.14
CA MET A 89 0.93 19.76 -14.61
C MET A 89 2.35 19.82 -15.17
N THR A 90 2.71 20.92 -15.84
CA THR A 90 4.04 21.08 -16.42
C THR A 90 5.08 21.33 -15.35
N ALA A 91 4.75 22.15 -14.35
CA ALA A 91 5.59 22.36 -13.18
C ALA A 91 5.83 21.05 -12.44
N ALA A 92 4.76 20.28 -12.13
CA ALA A 92 4.89 18.98 -11.48
C ALA A 92 5.73 18.00 -12.32
N LEU A 93 5.51 17.96 -13.64
CA LEU A 93 6.32 17.11 -14.52
C LEU A 93 7.82 17.49 -14.48
N SER A 94 8.15 18.75 -14.25
CA SER A 94 9.53 19.26 -14.23
C SER A 94 10.26 19.00 -12.90
N ARG A 95 9.58 18.60 -11.81
CA ARG A 95 10.20 18.35 -10.50
C ARG A 95 11.22 17.21 -10.51
N TYR A 96 11.03 16.23 -11.36
CA TYR A 96 11.99 15.15 -11.57
C TYR A 96 12.56 15.23 -12.98
N GLU A 97 13.88 15.29 -13.12
CA GLU A 97 14.55 15.50 -14.43
C GLU A 97 14.72 14.21 -15.24
N GLY A 98 14.63 13.04 -14.63
CA GLY A 98 14.79 11.76 -15.30
C GLY A 98 13.64 11.42 -16.26
N ARG A 99 13.68 10.20 -16.80
CA ARG A 99 12.69 9.68 -17.74
C ARG A 99 11.32 9.57 -17.09
N ARG A 100 10.29 10.13 -17.71
CA ARG A 100 8.94 10.18 -17.16
C ARG A 100 7.87 10.38 -18.21
N LEU A 101 6.64 9.98 -17.87
CA LEU A 101 5.45 10.19 -18.70
C LEU A 101 4.30 10.69 -17.83
N LEU A 102 3.66 11.78 -18.24
CA LEU A 102 2.44 12.28 -17.63
C LEU A 102 1.23 11.93 -18.51
N TYR A 103 0.12 11.54 -17.88
CA TYR A 103 -1.18 11.51 -18.55
C TYR A 103 -2.31 12.01 -17.65
N THR A 104 -3.31 12.69 -18.25
CA THR A 104 -4.51 13.11 -17.52
C THR A 104 -5.47 11.94 -17.34
N THR A 105 -6.13 11.90 -16.19
CA THR A 105 -7.08 10.82 -15.86
C THR A 105 -8.46 11.10 -16.49
N PRO A 106 -9.37 10.11 -16.60
CA PRO A 106 -10.72 10.33 -17.10
C PRO A 106 -11.55 11.36 -16.31
N SER A 107 -11.12 11.70 -15.08
CA SER A 107 -11.78 12.68 -14.23
C SER A 107 -11.11 14.06 -14.27
N HIS A 108 -10.14 14.26 -15.16
CA HIS A 108 -9.43 15.53 -15.31
C HIS A 108 -10.37 16.66 -15.78
N GLU A 109 -10.19 17.85 -15.20
CA GLU A 109 -10.80 19.12 -15.58
C GLU A 109 -9.73 20.21 -15.60
N ALA A 110 -9.90 21.25 -16.41
CA ALA A 110 -8.88 22.28 -16.56
C ALA A 110 -8.64 23.05 -15.25
N ASP A 111 -9.69 23.30 -14.50
CA ASP A 111 -9.69 23.99 -13.20
C ASP A 111 -9.40 23.07 -12.01
N VAL A 112 -9.55 21.74 -12.20
CA VAL A 112 -9.25 20.72 -11.19
C VAL A 112 -8.44 19.61 -11.85
N PRO A 113 -7.15 19.85 -12.11
CA PRO A 113 -6.32 18.91 -12.83
C PRO A 113 -6.14 17.59 -12.05
N ARG A 114 -6.36 16.48 -12.76
CA ARG A 114 -6.13 15.12 -12.25
C ARG A 114 -5.27 14.36 -13.25
N PHE A 115 -4.09 14.01 -12.83
CA PHE A 115 -3.11 13.41 -13.73
C PHE A 115 -2.18 12.47 -12.98
N ARG A 116 -1.42 11.68 -13.73
CA ARG A 116 -0.42 10.76 -13.19
C ARG A 116 0.91 10.98 -13.86
N ILE A 117 1.96 10.87 -13.06
CA ILE A 117 3.33 10.83 -13.54
C ILE A 117 3.85 9.40 -13.36
N CYS A 118 4.27 8.78 -14.47
CA CYS A 118 4.85 7.46 -14.52
C CYS A 118 6.36 7.57 -14.65
N VAL A 119 7.09 6.98 -13.74
CA VAL A 119 8.56 7.00 -13.67
C VAL A 119 9.09 5.57 -13.78
N PRO A 120 9.77 5.21 -14.89
CA PRO A 120 10.38 3.89 -15.01
C PRO A 120 11.58 3.76 -14.07
N LEU A 121 11.74 2.59 -13.47
CA LEU A 121 12.84 2.26 -12.59
C LEU A 121 13.97 1.55 -13.36
N THR A 122 15.22 1.69 -12.92
CA THR A 122 16.37 0.97 -13.49
C THR A 122 16.32 -0.51 -13.15
N ARG A 123 15.75 -0.86 -11.99
CA ARG A 123 15.57 -2.23 -11.51
C ARG A 123 14.15 -2.46 -10.99
N THR A 124 13.80 -3.70 -10.82
CA THR A 124 12.53 -4.08 -10.21
C THR A 124 12.59 -4.01 -8.68
N ILE A 125 11.42 -3.72 -8.08
CA ILE A 125 11.17 -3.86 -6.65
C ILE A 125 10.18 -5.01 -6.50
N ASP A 126 10.43 -5.93 -5.59
CA ASP A 126 9.67 -7.17 -5.40
C ASP A 126 9.04 -7.32 -4.01
N THR A 127 9.31 -6.39 -3.11
CA THR A 127 8.67 -6.33 -1.79
C THR A 127 7.86 -5.05 -1.60
N LYS A 128 6.71 -5.17 -0.94
CA LYS A 128 5.87 -4.01 -0.63
C LYS A 128 6.54 -3.05 0.35
N ALA A 129 7.33 -3.57 1.29
CA ALA A 129 8.03 -2.76 2.27
C ALA A 129 9.07 -1.86 1.58
N GLU A 130 9.89 -2.41 0.66
CA GLU A 130 10.83 -1.62 -0.13
C GLU A 130 10.10 -0.63 -1.04
N TRP A 131 9.01 -1.08 -1.70
CA TRP A 131 8.18 -0.21 -2.51
C TRP A 131 7.70 1.03 -1.74
N ARG A 132 7.14 0.84 -0.55
CA ARG A 132 6.63 1.94 0.28
C ARG A 132 7.74 2.91 0.69
N ARG A 133 8.90 2.41 1.10
CA ARG A 133 10.03 3.27 1.47
C ARG A 133 10.55 4.05 0.26
N MET A 134 10.73 3.39 -0.88
CA MET A 134 11.17 4.02 -2.12
C MET A 134 10.17 5.07 -2.64
N ALA A 135 8.89 4.69 -2.76
CA ALA A 135 7.86 5.58 -3.27
C ALA A 135 7.60 6.75 -2.31
N GLY A 136 7.58 6.50 -1.00
CA GLY A 136 7.46 7.53 0.02
C GLY A 136 8.62 8.53 -0.05
N PHE A 137 9.85 8.05 -0.13
CA PHE A 137 11.03 8.91 -0.30
C PHE A 137 10.94 9.73 -1.60
N PHE A 138 10.60 9.10 -2.72
CA PHE A 138 10.49 9.78 -4.01
C PHE A 138 9.47 10.93 -3.97
N ILE A 139 8.29 10.68 -3.40
CA ILE A 139 7.23 11.68 -3.25
C ILE A 139 7.72 12.84 -2.35
N GLU A 140 8.29 12.54 -1.20
CA GLU A 140 8.75 13.56 -0.26
C GLU A 140 9.95 14.36 -0.77
N HIS A 141 10.78 13.75 -1.61
CA HIS A 141 11.96 14.41 -2.18
C HIS A 141 11.60 15.33 -3.36
N TYR A 142 10.78 14.84 -4.30
CA TYR A 142 10.49 15.57 -5.54
C TYR A 142 9.17 16.35 -5.50
N PHE A 143 8.19 15.95 -4.68
CA PHE A 143 6.84 16.51 -4.67
C PHE A 143 6.42 17.01 -3.28
N ARG A 144 7.38 17.47 -2.48
CA ARG A 144 7.11 18.00 -1.14
C ARG A 144 6.13 19.16 -1.18
N GLU A 145 6.25 20.05 -2.17
CA GLU A 145 5.39 21.22 -2.31
C GLU A 145 3.98 20.85 -2.76
N GLU A 146 3.84 19.75 -3.48
CA GLU A 146 2.58 19.23 -3.98
C GLU A 146 1.99 18.10 -3.12
N ILE A 147 2.52 17.86 -1.94
CA ILE A 147 2.19 16.69 -1.10
C ILE A 147 0.69 16.58 -0.76
N GLU A 148 0.01 17.73 -0.63
CA GLU A 148 -1.41 17.81 -0.30
C GLU A 148 -2.34 17.38 -1.44
N VAL A 149 -1.84 17.36 -2.68
CA VAL A 149 -2.59 16.93 -3.86
C VAL A 149 -2.15 15.57 -4.39
N VAL A 150 -1.11 14.98 -3.82
CA VAL A 150 -0.69 13.61 -4.14
C VAL A 150 -1.55 12.61 -3.37
N ASP A 151 -2.20 11.68 -4.07
CA ASP A 151 -2.88 10.54 -3.45
C ASP A 151 -1.83 9.52 -2.96
N LYS A 152 -1.17 9.87 -1.85
CA LYS A 152 -0.09 9.07 -1.25
C LYS A 152 -0.50 7.63 -0.97
N PRO A 153 -1.69 7.33 -0.39
CA PRO A 153 -2.15 5.96 -0.19
C PRO A 153 -2.14 5.11 -1.47
N CYS A 154 -2.65 5.65 -2.58
CA CYS A 154 -2.64 4.97 -3.87
C CYS A 154 -1.23 4.74 -4.42
N CYS A 155 -0.33 5.73 -4.27
CA CYS A 155 1.05 5.64 -4.74
C CYS A 155 1.87 4.60 -3.96
N LEU A 156 1.58 4.43 -2.65
CA LEU A 156 2.25 3.47 -1.78
C LEU A 156 1.69 2.04 -1.89
N ASP A 157 0.57 1.83 -2.58
CA ASP A 157 0.04 0.50 -2.89
C ASP A 157 0.65 -0.04 -4.19
N MET A 158 1.62 -0.91 -4.07
CA MET A 158 2.36 -1.50 -5.20
C MET A 158 1.45 -2.19 -6.23
N VAL A 159 0.32 -2.74 -5.79
CA VAL A 159 -0.65 -3.46 -6.65
C VAL A 159 -1.87 -2.61 -7.03
N HIS A 160 -1.79 -1.31 -6.83
CA HIS A 160 -2.89 -0.40 -7.14
C HIS A 160 -3.36 -0.51 -8.60
N LEU A 161 -4.67 -0.40 -8.81
CA LEU A 161 -5.27 -0.37 -10.15
C LEU A 161 -5.46 1.05 -10.66
N TRP A 162 -4.66 1.40 -11.63
CA TRP A 162 -4.72 2.68 -12.30
C TRP A 162 -5.73 2.67 -13.45
N LYS A 163 -6.62 3.63 -13.49
CA LYS A 163 -7.47 3.86 -14.67
C LYS A 163 -6.61 4.37 -15.82
N SER A 164 -6.74 3.77 -17.00
CA SER A 164 -6.05 4.25 -18.18
C SER A 164 -6.63 5.59 -18.66
N PRO A 165 -5.83 6.41 -19.38
CA PRO A 165 -6.33 7.58 -20.06
C PRO A 165 -7.34 7.19 -21.17
N CYS A 166 -8.21 8.11 -21.56
CA CYS A 166 -9.15 7.94 -22.65
C CYS A 166 -9.70 9.31 -23.14
N ASN A 167 -10.49 9.32 -24.19
CA ASN A 167 -11.24 10.50 -24.67
C ASN A 167 -10.37 11.74 -24.92
N GLY A 168 -9.22 11.56 -25.55
CA GLY A 168 -8.32 12.68 -25.86
C GLY A 168 -7.51 13.19 -24.65
N ALA A 169 -7.29 12.34 -23.65
CA ALA A 169 -6.45 12.68 -22.51
C ALA A 169 -5.07 13.20 -22.96
N THR A 170 -4.57 14.24 -22.31
CA THR A 170 -3.22 14.75 -22.53
C THR A 170 -2.18 13.73 -22.11
N VAL A 171 -1.18 13.51 -22.98
CA VAL A 171 -0.04 12.64 -22.69
C VAL A 171 1.25 13.37 -23.04
N LEU A 172 2.09 13.61 -22.04
CA LEU A 172 3.42 14.21 -22.19
C LEU A 172 4.47 13.18 -21.83
N SER A 173 5.49 13.04 -22.63
CA SER A 173 6.62 12.15 -22.35
C SER A 173 7.93 12.91 -22.43
N VAL A 174 8.79 12.72 -21.44
CA VAL A 174 10.13 13.30 -21.38
C VAL A 174 11.12 12.15 -21.32
N ASP A 175 12.09 12.15 -22.23
CA ASP A 175 13.17 11.18 -22.22
C ASP A 175 14.22 11.56 -21.17
N GLY A 176 15.08 10.63 -20.83
CA GLY A 176 16.10 10.79 -19.80
C GLY A 176 16.52 9.45 -19.22
N THR A 177 17.18 9.47 -18.09
CA THR A 177 17.57 8.26 -17.35
C THR A 177 16.40 7.73 -16.51
N PRO A 178 16.11 6.42 -16.51
CA PRO A 178 15.20 5.82 -15.54
C PRO A 178 15.66 6.11 -14.10
N TYR A 179 14.72 6.13 -13.17
CA TYR A 179 15.03 6.37 -11.76
C TYR A 179 15.77 5.18 -11.16
N GLU A 180 16.95 5.44 -10.57
CA GLU A 180 17.63 4.45 -9.73
C GLU A 180 16.98 4.44 -8.34
N PRO A 181 16.28 3.35 -7.95
CA PRO A 181 15.52 3.33 -6.71
C PRO A 181 16.42 3.52 -5.49
N TYR A 182 16.29 4.63 -4.80
CA TYR A 182 16.81 4.79 -3.45
C TYR A 182 15.79 4.24 -2.46
N ILE A 183 16.19 3.25 -1.68
CA ILE A 183 15.35 2.64 -0.64
C ILE A 183 15.94 3.06 0.70
N PRO A 184 15.29 3.99 1.43
CA PRO A 184 15.73 4.33 2.78
C PRO A 184 15.85 3.07 3.65
N PRO A 185 16.81 3.02 4.58
CA PRO A 185 16.89 1.90 5.52
C PRO A 185 15.57 1.75 6.28
N ALA A 186 15.22 0.50 6.60
CA ALA A 186 14.09 0.25 7.48
C ALA A 186 14.33 0.97 8.82
N PRO A 187 13.30 1.58 9.44
CA PRO A 187 13.45 2.15 10.76
C PRO A 187 13.95 1.06 11.72
N PRO A 188 14.83 1.41 12.67
CA PRO A 188 15.34 0.43 13.63
C PRO A 188 14.17 -0.19 14.37
N VAL A 189 14.12 -1.52 14.38
CA VAL A 189 13.17 -2.28 15.19
C VAL A 189 13.49 -1.96 16.65
N LYS A 190 12.59 -1.27 17.33
CA LYS A 190 12.73 -1.08 18.78
C LYS A 190 12.70 -2.46 19.42
N PRO A 191 13.67 -2.80 20.30
CA PRO A 191 13.59 -4.05 21.03
C PRO A 191 12.23 -4.09 21.76
N ALA A 192 11.58 -5.26 21.71
CA ALA A 192 10.35 -5.44 22.48
C ALA A 192 10.64 -5.04 23.93
N PRO A 193 9.81 -4.18 24.57
CA PRO A 193 10.00 -3.86 25.96
C PRO A 193 10.02 -5.17 26.76
N ASP A 194 10.83 -5.21 27.80
CA ASP A 194 10.78 -6.35 28.73
C ASP A 194 9.42 -6.35 29.42
N LEU A 195 8.53 -7.18 28.90
CA LEU A 195 7.12 -7.22 29.29
C LEU A 195 6.94 -7.79 30.73
N THR A 196 7.99 -8.37 31.30
CA THR A 196 7.98 -8.87 32.66
C THR A 196 7.83 -7.75 33.68
N ASP A 197 8.37 -6.55 33.39
CA ASP A 197 8.35 -5.41 34.30
C ASP A 197 7.17 -4.47 34.10
N MET A 198 6.47 -4.58 32.93
CA MET A 198 5.34 -3.68 32.60
C MET A 198 4.01 -4.08 33.26
N LEU A 199 3.90 -5.31 33.72
CA LEU A 199 2.65 -5.84 34.28
C LEU A 199 2.74 -5.84 35.82
N THR A 200 2.22 -4.79 36.45
CA THR A 200 1.98 -4.75 37.88
C THR A 200 0.73 -5.57 38.20
N TYR A 201 0.93 -6.73 38.80
CA TYR A 201 -0.18 -7.59 39.20
C TYR A 201 -0.57 -7.38 40.65
N PRO A 202 -1.87 -7.31 40.99
CA PRO A 202 -2.30 -7.28 42.38
C PRO A 202 -1.85 -8.57 43.13
N GLU A 203 -1.36 -8.42 44.36
CA GLU A 203 -1.06 -9.53 45.23
C GLU A 203 -2.29 -10.39 45.48
N GLY A 204 -2.19 -11.72 45.26
CA GLY A 204 -3.22 -12.66 45.66
C GLY A 204 -3.63 -13.71 44.62
N ASN A 205 -3.30 -13.57 43.33
CA ASN A 205 -3.73 -14.54 42.30
C ASN A 205 -2.56 -15.10 41.47
N ALA A 206 -1.56 -15.72 42.14
CA ALA A 206 -0.35 -16.24 41.50
C ALA A 206 -0.63 -17.25 40.35
N ARG A 207 -1.76 -17.95 40.37
CA ARG A 207 -2.14 -18.89 39.29
C ARG A 207 -2.62 -18.14 38.03
N ALA A 208 -3.46 -17.14 38.21
CA ALA A 208 -3.95 -16.33 37.11
C ALA A 208 -2.83 -15.51 36.47
N VAL A 209 -1.94 -14.92 37.27
CA VAL A 209 -0.74 -14.22 36.81
C VAL A 209 0.17 -15.14 35.97
N ARG A 210 0.42 -16.37 36.41
CA ARG A 210 1.22 -17.35 35.65
C ARG A 210 0.56 -17.72 34.34
N TYR A 211 -0.78 -17.86 34.32
CA TYR A 211 -1.53 -18.17 33.13
C TYR A 211 -1.44 -17.02 32.11
N VAL A 212 -1.67 -15.77 32.53
CA VAL A 212 -1.55 -14.58 31.67
C VAL A 212 -0.14 -14.46 31.09
N LYS A 213 0.90 -14.58 31.93
CA LYS A 213 2.30 -14.55 31.46
C LYS A 213 2.61 -15.64 30.44
N ALA A 214 2.15 -16.87 30.65
CA ALA A 214 2.36 -17.96 29.73
C ALA A 214 1.62 -17.73 28.40
N THR A 215 0.40 -17.16 28.45
CA THR A 215 -0.37 -16.83 27.24
C THR A 215 0.32 -15.72 26.44
N ILE A 216 0.81 -14.67 27.09
CA ILE A 216 1.56 -13.59 26.44
C ILE A 216 2.83 -14.15 25.78
N ALA A 217 3.59 -14.98 26.46
CA ALA A 217 4.80 -15.59 25.92
C ALA A 217 4.51 -16.43 24.67
N GLY A 218 3.45 -17.27 24.69
CA GLY A 218 3.03 -18.05 23.52
C GLY A 218 2.57 -17.20 22.35
N VAL A 219 1.86 -16.11 22.62
CA VAL A 219 1.44 -15.15 21.58
C VAL A 219 2.65 -14.46 20.95
N ILE A 220 3.63 -14.03 21.74
CA ILE A 220 4.86 -13.41 21.22
C ILE A 220 5.63 -14.40 20.35
N GLU A 221 5.75 -15.66 20.77
CA GLU A 221 6.41 -16.71 19.99
C GLU A 221 5.69 -16.95 18.65
N GLU A 222 4.35 -17.05 18.65
CA GLU A 222 3.55 -17.17 17.43
C GLU A 222 3.78 -15.97 16.48
N LEU A 223 3.72 -14.75 17.02
CA LEU A 223 3.94 -13.53 16.23
C LEU A 223 5.38 -13.42 15.70
N THR A 224 6.36 -13.89 16.44
CA THR A 224 7.77 -13.89 16.04
C THR A 224 8.04 -14.90 14.93
N SER A 225 7.39 -16.05 14.97
CA SER A 225 7.55 -17.14 14.00
C SER A 225 6.63 -17.04 12.78
N ALA A 226 5.70 -16.09 12.76
CA ALA A 226 4.73 -15.97 11.69
C ALA A 226 5.39 -15.57 10.36
N VAL A 227 5.23 -16.44 9.35
CA VAL A 227 5.75 -16.23 7.99
C VAL A 227 4.88 -15.26 7.20
N GLU A 228 5.46 -14.71 6.13
CA GLU A 228 4.72 -13.86 5.19
C GLU A 228 3.41 -14.55 4.71
N GLY A 229 2.34 -13.76 4.59
CA GLY A 229 1.01 -14.24 4.24
C GLY A 229 0.19 -14.81 5.41
N LYS A 230 0.81 -15.06 6.58
CA LYS A 230 0.11 -15.48 7.80
C LYS A 230 0.13 -14.45 8.92
N ARG A 231 0.91 -13.37 8.79
CA ARG A 231 1.11 -12.35 9.84
C ARG A 231 -0.20 -11.67 10.25
N ASN A 232 -1.06 -11.30 9.30
CA ASN A 232 -2.38 -10.71 9.62
C ASN A 232 -3.27 -11.67 10.43
N TYR A 233 -3.24 -12.96 10.09
CA TYR A 233 -3.94 -13.98 10.86
C TYR A 233 -3.35 -14.10 12.27
N ALA A 234 -2.04 -14.15 12.41
CA ALA A 234 -1.36 -14.24 13.70
C ALA A 234 -1.68 -13.01 14.59
N ILE A 235 -1.67 -11.79 14.04
CA ILE A 235 -2.05 -10.56 14.75
C ILE A 235 -3.49 -10.62 15.24
N ASN A 236 -4.44 -11.03 14.39
CA ASN A 236 -5.83 -11.17 14.77
C ASN A 236 -6.02 -12.25 15.84
N HIS A 237 -5.34 -13.40 15.70
CA HIS A 237 -5.37 -14.51 16.64
C HIS A 237 -4.75 -14.13 18.00
N ALA A 238 -3.64 -13.38 17.97
CA ALA A 238 -3.02 -12.79 19.16
C ALA A 238 -4.02 -11.88 19.91
N GLY A 239 -4.64 -10.94 19.18
CA GLY A 239 -5.69 -10.07 19.73
C GLY A 239 -6.83 -10.87 20.34
N TYR A 240 -7.29 -11.92 19.65
CA TYR A 240 -8.35 -12.79 20.17
C TYR A 240 -7.95 -13.55 21.44
N GLY A 241 -6.76 -14.13 21.48
CA GLY A 241 -6.24 -14.86 22.64
C GLY A 241 -6.08 -13.95 23.85
N LEU A 242 -5.44 -12.80 23.69
CA LEU A 242 -5.23 -11.82 24.76
C LEU A 242 -6.52 -11.10 25.16
N GLY A 243 -7.42 -10.82 24.21
CA GLY A 243 -8.72 -10.20 24.46
C GLY A 243 -9.60 -11.00 25.43
N LYS A 244 -9.50 -12.33 25.42
CA LYS A 244 -10.18 -13.19 26.39
C LYS A 244 -9.72 -12.98 27.82
N LEU A 245 -8.52 -12.46 28.02
CA LEU A 245 -7.94 -12.27 29.35
C LEU A 245 -8.36 -10.94 29.98
N ILE A 246 -8.97 -10.02 29.23
CA ILE A 246 -9.39 -8.71 29.76
C ILE A 246 -10.37 -8.86 30.93
N HIS A 247 -11.26 -9.85 30.90
CA HIS A 247 -12.20 -10.10 31.99
C HIS A 247 -11.55 -10.52 33.31
N THR A 248 -10.28 -10.97 33.26
CA THR A 248 -9.54 -11.30 34.48
C THR A 248 -9.12 -10.06 35.29
N GLY A 249 -9.19 -8.88 34.67
CA GLY A 249 -8.66 -7.61 35.22
C GLY A 249 -7.13 -7.55 35.31
N LEU A 250 -6.44 -8.57 34.78
CA LEU A 250 -4.96 -8.66 34.78
C LEU A 250 -4.33 -8.12 33.49
N LEU A 251 -5.14 -7.79 32.50
CA LEU A 251 -4.71 -7.26 31.21
C LEU A 251 -5.79 -6.33 30.67
N ASN A 252 -5.40 -5.18 30.16
CA ASN A 252 -6.29 -4.24 29.50
C ASN A 252 -5.97 -4.10 27.99
N GLU A 253 -6.81 -3.38 27.26
CA GLU A 253 -6.67 -3.21 25.81
C GLU A 253 -5.38 -2.47 25.42
N ASP A 254 -5.02 -1.42 26.16
CA ASP A 254 -3.82 -0.62 25.86
C ASP A 254 -2.55 -1.45 26.08
N GLU A 255 -2.53 -2.31 27.07
CA GLU A 255 -1.42 -3.25 27.30
C GLU A 255 -1.34 -4.26 26.15
N ILE A 256 -2.44 -4.81 25.67
CA ILE A 256 -2.47 -5.72 24.50
C ILE A 256 -1.95 -5.00 23.27
N LEU A 257 -2.42 -3.78 23.00
CA LEU A 257 -1.94 -2.97 21.90
C LEU A 257 -0.44 -2.73 22.01
N SER A 258 0.05 -2.39 23.21
CA SER A 258 1.48 -2.19 23.45
C SER A 258 2.29 -3.47 23.19
N ILE A 259 1.86 -4.61 23.74
CA ILE A 259 2.55 -5.90 23.60
C ILE A 259 2.68 -6.29 22.12
N VAL A 260 1.58 -6.28 21.39
CA VAL A 260 1.53 -6.77 20.02
C VAL A 260 2.21 -5.81 19.05
N SER A 261 2.07 -4.50 19.25
CA SER A 261 2.65 -3.48 18.34
C SER A 261 4.18 -3.47 18.30
N HIS A 262 4.83 -4.04 19.30
CA HIS A 262 6.29 -4.16 19.34
C HIS A 262 6.83 -5.46 18.71
N THR A 263 5.95 -6.35 18.22
CA THR A 263 6.37 -7.58 17.56
C THR A 263 6.75 -7.35 16.10
N ASN A 264 7.70 -8.15 15.58
CA ASN A 264 8.14 -8.06 14.19
C ASN A 264 6.99 -8.23 13.20
N SER A 265 6.08 -9.17 13.46
CA SER A 265 4.93 -9.39 12.57
C SER A 265 4.02 -8.17 12.47
N PHE A 266 3.77 -7.49 13.59
CA PHE A 266 2.97 -6.26 13.57
C PHE A 266 3.69 -5.13 12.84
N ILE A 267 5.00 -4.93 13.12
CA ILE A 267 5.81 -3.90 12.46
C ILE A 267 5.82 -4.12 10.94
N GLN A 268 6.04 -5.35 10.50
CA GLN A 268 6.07 -5.68 9.08
C GLN A 268 4.70 -5.45 8.40
N ILE A 269 3.59 -5.83 9.02
CA ILE A 269 2.25 -5.52 8.48
C ILE A 269 1.97 -4.01 8.49
N ALA A 270 2.41 -3.30 9.53
CA ALA A 270 2.28 -1.84 9.57
C ALA A 270 3.09 -1.16 8.45
N GLU A 271 4.24 -1.72 8.09
CA GLU A 271 5.04 -1.29 6.93
C GLU A 271 4.41 -1.70 5.61
N GLU A 272 3.87 -2.93 5.49
CA GLU A 272 3.30 -3.49 4.26
C GLU A 272 1.91 -2.95 3.92
N ASP A 273 1.01 -2.87 4.90
CA ASP A 273 -0.42 -2.55 4.73
C ASP A 273 -0.84 -1.24 5.41
N GLY A 274 0.07 -0.62 6.17
CA GLY A 274 -0.14 0.62 6.92
C GLY A 274 -0.54 0.36 8.37
N LEU A 275 -0.08 1.28 9.26
CA LEU A 275 -0.32 1.20 10.70
C LEU A 275 -1.80 1.05 11.06
N GLN A 276 -2.68 1.80 10.40
CA GLN A 276 -4.12 1.75 10.68
C GLN A 276 -4.73 0.40 10.32
N SER A 277 -4.25 -0.27 9.26
CA SER A 277 -4.67 -1.62 8.87
C SER A 277 -4.23 -2.66 9.92
N ALA A 278 -2.97 -2.59 10.36
CA ALA A 278 -2.45 -3.47 11.41
C ALA A 278 -3.21 -3.30 12.73
N LEU A 279 -3.48 -2.06 13.15
CA LEU A 279 -4.26 -1.75 14.34
C LEU A 279 -5.71 -2.24 14.22
N ALA A 280 -6.35 -2.08 13.07
CA ALA A 280 -7.71 -2.57 12.84
C ALA A 280 -7.79 -4.11 12.95
N THR A 281 -6.79 -4.80 12.40
CA THR A 281 -6.68 -6.26 12.51
C THR A 281 -6.55 -6.71 13.96
N LEU A 282 -5.68 -6.06 14.74
CA LEU A 282 -5.48 -6.36 16.16
C LEU A 282 -6.74 -6.08 16.99
N ARG A 283 -7.36 -4.91 16.82
CA ARG A 283 -8.60 -4.53 17.52
C ARG A 283 -9.74 -5.47 17.21
N SER A 284 -9.88 -5.89 15.96
CA SER A 284 -10.88 -6.89 15.56
C SER A 284 -10.71 -8.20 16.35
N GLY A 285 -9.46 -8.65 16.52
CA GLY A 285 -9.15 -9.82 17.36
C GLY A 285 -9.53 -9.59 18.81
N ILE A 286 -9.11 -8.47 19.41
CA ILE A 286 -9.40 -8.11 20.82
C ILE A 286 -10.91 -8.11 21.06
N GLU A 287 -11.69 -7.46 20.22
CA GLU A 287 -13.14 -7.43 20.34
C GLU A 287 -13.78 -8.82 20.21
N GLY A 288 -13.26 -9.65 19.30
CA GLY A 288 -13.66 -11.06 19.19
C GLY A 288 -13.40 -11.85 20.46
N GLY A 289 -12.24 -11.62 21.08
CA GLY A 289 -11.82 -12.25 22.35
C GLY A 289 -12.68 -11.82 23.53
N LYS A 290 -12.93 -10.53 23.71
CA LYS A 290 -13.81 -9.95 24.76
C LYS A 290 -15.20 -10.60 24.82
N ARG A 291 -15.77 -10.92 23.65
CA ARG A 291 -17.12 -11.54 23.56
C ARG A 291 -17.15 -13.00 24.00
N LYS A 292 -16.01 -13.64 24.14
CA LYS A 292 -15.88 -15.09 24.43
C LYS A 292 -15.21 -15.39 25.77
N GLY A 293 -14.64 -14.37 26.43
CA GLY A 293 -14.15 -14.45 27.79
C GLY A 293 -15.24 -14.08 28.79
#